data_b308ac1363fcb9b4ed1f3e05e2d76ecf
#
_entry.id   b308ac1363fcb9b4ed1f3e05e2d76ecf
#
_cell.length_a   1.000
_cell.length_b   1.000
_cell.length_c   1.000
_cell.angle_alpha   90.00
_cell.angle_beta   90.00
_cell.angle_gamma   90.00
#
_symmetry.space_group_name_H-M   'P 1'
#
loop_
_entity.id
_entity.type
_entity.pdbx_description
1 polymer ?
#
loop_
_entity_poly.entity_id
_entity_poly.type
_entity_poly.pdbx_seq_one_letter_code
_entity_poly.pdbx_strand_id
1 'polypeptide(L)'
;MLMQRCFLRILFIASLALTPFIAHAVLQDEIQVYDDEINAKGKSSLELHVNSTPRGIQTPGYPGEVMNNNGVRVTPEFAYGLGHDLEAGLYISYVNYDNKFQYAATKLRMKWLPMQEDKGDSFFAGANLELANVQPQFDESRYNAEMRFIIGKHIDEWLISFNPIIDMPLSQPYVHQAPYFSSATRISREVTPQLALGVEYYSNLNQINQPINYQNTQQLGFLMMYYDGKPISFQAGVGKGFSNSTDSLTLKTIFSIPLP
;
A
#
# COMPACT_ATOMS: atom_id res chain seq x y z
N MET A 1 19.19 -47.45 28.27
CA MET A 1 19.10 -47.31 26.81
C MET A 1 17.77 -46.71 26.30
N LEU A 2 16.66 -46.80 27.03
CA LEU A 2 15.36 -46.20 26.65
C LEU A 2 15.25 -44.69 26.93
N MET A 3 15.90 -44.17 27.96
CA MET A 3 15.87 -42.73 28.32
C MET A 3 16.62 -41.81 27.35
N GLN A 4 17.69 -42.28 26.74
CA GLN A 4 18.45 -41.48 25.74
C GLN A 4 17.68 -41.27 24.42
N ARG A 5 16.78 -42.16 24.04
CA ARG A 5 15.98 -42.04 22.81
C ARG A 5 14.79 -41.07 22.95
N CYS A 6 14.29 -40.87 24.17
CA CYS A 6 13.28 -39.84 24.43
C CYS A 6 13.82 -38.42 24.40
N PHE A 7 15.05 -38.18 24.90
CA PHE A 7 15.67 -36.85 24.90
C PHE A 7 16.00 -36.37 23.50
N LEU A 8 16.42 -37.26 22.60
CA LEU A 8 16.73 -36.89 21.20
C LEU A 8 15.47 -36.56 20.39
N ARG A 9 14.34 -37.15 20.70
CA ARG A 9 13.06 -36.83 20.03
C ARG A 9 12.44 -35.53 20.53
N ILE A 10 12.66 -35.14 21.76
CA ILE A 10 12.21 -33.84 22.31
C ILE A 10 13.05 -32.69 21.76
N LEU A 11 14.37 -32.89 21.56
CA LEU A 11 15.22 -31.87 20.91
C LEU A 11 14.88 -31.66 19.42
N PHE A 12 14.39 -32.70 18.71
CA PHE A 12 14.04 -32.55 17.31
C PHE A 12 12.67 -31.89 17.11
N ILE A 13 11.75 -31.96 18.08
CA ILE A 13 10.47 -31.27 18.04
C ILE A 13 10.60 -29.78 18.47
N ALA A 14 11.57 -29.45 19.32
CA ALA A 14 11.82 -28.07 19.74
C ALA A 14 12.53 -27.22 18.67
N SER A 15 13.20 -27.84 17.68
CA SER A 15 13.87 -27.13 16.59
C SER A 15 12.97 -26.79 15.40
N LEU A 16 11.71 -27.28 15.38
CA LEU A 16 10.76 -26.97 14.28
C LEU A 16 9.86 -25.76 14.57
N ALA A 17 9.99 -25.11 15.73
CA ALA A 17 9.11 -24.02 16.16
C ALA A 17 9.72 -22.62 16.06
N LEU A 18 10.89 -22.47 15.44
CA LEU A 18 11.56 -21.17 15.21
C LEU A 18 11.80 -20.94 13.72
N THR A 19 10.72 -21.03 12.92
CA THR A 19 10.74 -20.30 11.65
C THR A 19 10.49 -18.82 11.99
N PRO A 20 11.43 -17.90 11.74
CA PRO A 20 11.11 -16.50 11.84
C PRO A 20 9.97 -16.25 10.83
N PHE A 21 8.82 -15.77 11.30
CA PHE A 21 7.80 -15.21 10.44
C PHE A 21 8.42 -13.94 9.85
N ILE A 22 8.87 -14.04 8.62
CA ILE A 22 9.42 -12.91 7.87
C ILE A 22 8.21 -12.05 7.51
N ALA A 23 8.07 -10.93 8.20
CA ALA A 23 7.16 -9.90 7.79
C ALA A 23 7.81 -9.23 6.56
N HIS A 24 7.27 -9.48 5.38
CA HIS A 24 7.71 -8.76 4.18
C HIS A 24 7.35 -7.28 4.35
N ALA A 25 8.35 -6.43 4.38
CA ALA A 25 8.16 -5.00 4.25
C ALA A 25 7.81 -4.73 2.78
N VAL A 26 6.51 -4.71 2.46
CA VAL A 26 6.05 -4.26 1.15
C VAL A 26 6.56 -2.85 0.92
N LEU A 27 7.10 -2.58 -0.27
CA LEU A 27 7.51 -1.24 -0.66
C LEU A 27 6.31 -0.29 -0.50
N GLN A 28 6.35 0.53 0.53
CA GLN A 28 5.29 1.52 0.79
C GLN A 28 5.52 2.77 -0.07
N ASP A 29 5.63 2.56 -1.37
CA ASP A 29 5.79 3.63 -2.36
C ASP A 29 4.48 4.39 -2.56
N GLU A 30 3.35 3.70 -2.38
CA GLU A 30 2.02 4.24 -2.49
C GLU A 30 1.22 3.92 -1.21
N ILE A 31 1.02 4.91 -0.35
CA ILE A 31 0.14 4.81 0.83
C ILE A 31 -1.12 5.61 0.49
N GLN A 32 -2.08 4.96 -0.18
CA GLN A 32 -3.30 5.61 -0.66
C GLN A 32 -4.52 4.70 -0.51
N VAL A 33 -5.64 5.29 -0.11
CA VAL A 33 -6.95 4.66 -0.23
C VAL A 33 -7.61 5.22 -1.48
N TYR A 34 -7.96 4.35 -2.43
CA TYR A 34 -8.69 4.74 -3.63
C TYR A 34 -10.16 4.99 -3.31
N ASP A 35 -10.69 5.99 -3.94
CA ASP A 35 -12.10 6.39 -3.93
C ASP A 35 -12.66 6.45 -5.36
N ASP A 36 -13.66 7.28 -5.60
CA ASP A 36 -14.33 7.41 -6.90
C ASP A 36 -13.68 8.41 -7.85
N GLU A 37 -12.49 8.90 -7.55
CA GLU A 37 -11.76 9.77 -8.45
C GLU A 37 -11.19 8.99 -9.65
N ILE A 38 -11.43 9.50 -10.86
CA ILE A 38 -10.91 8.98 -12.13
C ILE A 38 -10.79 10.10 -13.16
N ASN A 39 -9.73 10.09 -13.95
CA ASN A 39 -9.54 11.07 -15.01
C ASN A 39 -10.59 10.90 -16.12
N ALA A 40 -11.23 11.98 -16.51
CA ALA A 40 -12.11 12.00 -17.67
C ALA A 40 -11.34 11.64 -18.95
N LYS A 41 -12.04 11.11 -19.96
CA LYS A 41 -11.46 10.71 -21.25
C LYS A 41 -10.56 11.81 -21.84
N GLY A 42 -9.30 11.46 -22.14
CA GLY A 42 -8.33 12.36 -22.76
C GLY A 42 -7.69 13.36 -21.80
N LYS A 43 -7.94 13.25 -20.48
CA LYS A 43 -7.31 14.05 -19.45
C LYS A 43 -6.17 13.29 -18.80
N SER A 44 -5.14 14.04 -18.39
CA SER A 44 -3.97 13.52 -17.69
C SER A 44 -3.82 14.18 -16.34
N SER A 45 -3.24 13.47 -15.40
CA SER A 45 -2.83 14.01 -14.10
C SER A 45 -1.45 13.48 -13.70
N LEU A 46 -0.81 14.20 -12.81
CA LEU A 46 0.38 13.78 -12.08
C LEU A 46 0.03 13.77 -10.60
N GLU A 47 0.19 12.62 -9.96
CA GLU A 47 0.25 12.54 -8.50
C GLU A 47 1.71 12.37 -8.08
N LEU A 48 2.14 13.16 -7.10
CA LEU A 48 3.46 13.05 -6.50
C LEU A 48 3.32 12.57 -5.07
N HIS A 49 3.60 11.30 -4.84
CA HIS A 49 3.62 10.69 -3.52
C HIS A 49 4.97 10.98 -2.86
N VAL A 50 4.94 11.51 -1.65
CA VAL A 50 6.12 11.74 -0.82
C VAL A 50 5.87 11.15 0.56
N ASN A 51 6.49 10.01 0.83
CA ASN A 51 6.37 9.28 2.08
C ASN A 51 7.69 9.28 2.83
N SER A 52 7.66 9.55 4.13
CA SER A 52 8.83 9.52 5.00
C SER A 52 8.55 8.63 6.20
N THR A 53 9.55 7.87 6.62
CA THR A 53 9.47 6.97 7.77
C THR A 53 10.52 7.37 8.83
N PRO A 54 10.27 8.43 9.64
CA PRO A 54 11.24 8.90 10.65
C PRO A 54 11.57 7.86 11.71
N ARG A 55 10.66 6.89 11.95
CA ARG A 55 10.86 5.78 12.89
C ARG A 55 10.30 4.51 12.30
N GLY A 56 11.13 3.80 11.57
CA GLY A 56 10.80 2.54 10.91
C GLY A 56 11.43 1.33 11.58
N ILE A 57 11.12 0.16 11.00
CA ILE A 57 11.76 -1.11 11.31
C ILE A 57 13.23 -0.99 10.92
N GLN A 58 14.11 -1.53 11.77
CA GLN A 58 15.57 -1.47 11.59
C GLN A 58 16.19 -2.85 11.31
N THR A 59 15.39 -3.91 11.39
CA THR A 59 15.85 -5.28 11.13
C THR A 59 15.36 -5.71 9.76
N PRO A 60 16.27 -6.04 8.83
CA PRO A 60 15.87 -6.50 7.50
C PRO A 60 15.13 -7.84 7.58
N GLY A 61 14.09 -7.98 6.77
CA GLY A 61 13.34 -9.23 6.60
C GLY A 61 14.10 -10.25 5.74
N TYR A 62 14.99 -9.77 4.84
CA TYR A 62 15.83 -10.61 3.98
C TYR A 62 17.21 -9.97 3.74
N PRO A 63 18.22 -10.76 3.35
CA PRO A 63 19.56 -10.25 3.09
C PRO A 63 19.60 -9.21 1.95
N GLY A 64 20.11 -8.02 2.24
CA GLY A 64 20.23 -6.93 1.26
C GLY A 64 19.05 -5.98 1.18
N GLU A 65 18.00 -6.19 2.00
CA GLU A 65 16.88 -5.27 2.09
C GLU A 65 17.31 -3.89 2.60
N VAL A 66 16.81 -2.84 1.94
CA VAL A 66 16.95 -1.45 2.37
C VAL A 66 15.78 -1.10 3.28
N MET A 67 16.11 -0.81 4.56
CA MET A 67 15.12 -0.51 5.59
C MET A 67 14.40 0.80 5.37
N ASN A 68 13.15 0.86 5.85
CA ASN A 68 12.33 2.08 5.80
C ASN A 68 12.79 3.16 6.78
N ASN A 69 13.49 2.79 7.84
CA ASN A 69 13.88 3.70 8.92
C ASN A 69 14.72 4.88 8.41
N ASN A 70 14.28 6.11 8.70
CA ASN A 70 14.83 7.36 8.20
C ASN A 70 14.83 7.49 6.66
N GLY A 71 14.06 6.66 5.96
CA GLY A 71 13.91 6.71 4.51
C GLY A 71 12.86 7.74 4.06
N VAL A 72 13.04 8.24 2.84
CA VAL A 72 12.05 9.04 2.11
C VAL A 72 11.81 8.37 0.77
N ARG A 73 10.54 8.20 0.41
CA ARG A 73 10.10 7.68 -0.88
C ARG A 73 9.42 8.77 -1.67
N VAL A 74 9.76 8.86 -2.95
CA VAL A 74 9.18 9.82 -3.88
C VAL A 74 8.72 9.03 -5.10
N THR A 75 7.42 9.04 -5.36
CA THR A 75 6.81 8.31 -6.48
C THR A 75 5.95 9.24 -7.31
N PRO A 76 6.44 9.77 -8.44
CA PRO A 76 5.56 10.34 -9.45
C PRO A 76 4.70 9.23 -10.09
N GLU A 77 3.40 9.51 -10.14
CA GLU A 77 2.38 8.73 -10.83
C GLU A 77 1.77 9.58 -11.94
N PHE A 78 1.86 9.10 -13.16
CA PHE A 78 1.20 9.70 -14.32
C PHE A 78 -0.06 8.89 -14.63
N ALA A 79 -1.20 9.55 -14.71
CA ALA A 79 -2.48 8.91 -15.04
C ALA A 79 -3.12 9.53 -16.27
N TYR A 80 -3.82 8.70 -17.07
CA TYR A 80 -4.50 9.12 -18.28
C TYR A 80 -5.87 8.43 -18.43
N GLY A 81 -6.92 9.23 -18.56
CA GLY A 81 -8.29 8.76 -18.75
C GLY A 81 -8.52 8.23 -20.16
N LEU A 82 -8.79 6.94 -20.29
CA LEU A 82 -9.07 6.26 -21.56
C LEU A 82 -10.53 6.41 -22.01
N GLY A 83 -11.42 6.80 -21.09
CA GLY A 83 -12.87 6.75 -21.25
C GLY A 83 -13.44 5.36 -20.92
N HIS A 84 -14.77 5.23 -20.98
CA HIS A 84 -15.46 4.00 -20.53
C HIS A 84 -15.12 3.60 -19.10
N ASP A 85 -14.92 4.61 -18.24
CA ASP A 85 -14.58 4.42 -16.82
C ASP A 85 -13.23 3.73 -16.58
N LEU A 86 -12.33 3.84 -17.56
CA LEU A 86 -10.98 3.29 -17.55
C LEU A 86 -9.92 4.39 -17.49
N GLU A 87 -8.89 4.16 -16.66
CA GLU A 87 -7.72 4.99 -16.51
C GLU A 87 -6.47 4.13 -16.48
N ALA A 88 -5.45 4.52 -17.26
CA ALA A 88 -4.13 3.92 -17.21
C ALA A 88 -3.19 4.78 -16.35
N GLY A 89 -2.27 4.14 -15.62
CA GLY A 89 -1.28 4.81 -14.79
C GLY A 89 0.12 4.22 -14.93
N LEU A 90 1.12 5.08 -14.70
CA LEU A 90 2.54 4.73 -14.65
C LEU A 90 3.17 5.36 -13.42
N TYR A 91 3.77 4.53 -12.56
CA TYR A 91 4.55 4.94 -11.39
C TYR A 91 6.03 4.73 -11.61
N ILE A 92 6.84 5.65 -11.12
CA ILE A 92 8.30 5.51 -11.10
C ILE A 92 8.78 5.85 -9.69
N SER A 93 9.08 4.83 -8.89
CA SER A 93 9.38 5.00 -7.47
C SER A 93 10.87 5.17 -7.22
N TYR A 94 11.21 6.10 -6.35
CA TYR A 94 12.55 6.37 -5.87
C TYR A 94 12.59 6.36 -4.35
N VAL A 95 13.71 5.90 -3.80
CA VAL A 95 13.98 5.89 -2.36
C VAL A 95 15.25 6.70 -2.08
N ASN A 96 15.18 7.61 -1.13
CA ASN A 96 16.34 8.22 -0.51
C ASN A 96 16.59 7.56 0.84
N TYR A 97 17.66 6.82 0.94
CA TYR A 97 18.11 6.16 2.15
C TYR A 97 19.60 6.36 2.31
N ASP A 98 20.06 6.74 3.51
CA ASP A 98 21.46 7.04 3.82
C ASP A 98 22.07 8.07 2.82
N ASN A 99 21.31 9.14 2.53
CA ASN A 99 21.65 10.21 1.59
C ASN A 99 21.95 9.71 0.14
N LYS A 100 21.45 8.52 -0.21
CA LYS A 100 21.51 7.98 -1.57
C LYS A 100 20.13 7.90 -2.18
N PHE A 101 19.95 8.60 -3.30
CA PHE A 101 18.72 8.54 -4.08
C PHE A 101 18.81 7.37 -5.07
N GLN A 102 17.91 6.39 -4.94
CA GLN A 102 17.93 5.15 -5.70
C GLN A 102 16.61 4.92 -6.40
N TYR A 103 16.66 4.44 -7.64
CA TYR A 103 15.48 3.90 -8.31
C TYR A 103 15.01 2.63 -7.60
N ALA A 104 13.72 2.55 -7.30
CA ALA A 104 13.14 1.43 -6.55
C ALA A 104 12.23 0.55 -7.40
N ALA A 105 11.30 1.14 -8.16
CA ALA A 105 10.32 0.37 -8.91
C ALA A 105 9.74 1.17 -10.09
N THR A 106 9.19 0.41 -11.05
CA THR A 106 8.22 0.93 -12.02
C THR A 106 6.97 0.07 -11.94
N LYS A 107 5.78 0.73 -11.91
CA LYS A 107 4.48 0.04 -11.93
C LYS A 107 3.64 0.55 -13.09
N LEU A 108 2.87 -0.34 -13.67
CA LEU A 108 1.80 -0.03 -14.61
C LEU A 108 0.46 -0.32 -13.94
N ARG A 109 -0.50 0.56 -14.12
CA ARG A 109 -1.82 0.50 -13.50
C ARG A 109 -2.93 0.57 -14.55
N MET A 110 -4.01 -0.18 -14.31
CA MET A 110 -5.28 -0.03 -14.99
C MET A 110 -6.40 0.02 -13.96
N LYS A 111 -7.05 1.18 -13.83
CA LYS A 111 -8.21 1.39 -12.94
C LYS A 111 -9.48 1.38 -13.78
N TRP A 112 -10.50 0.67 -13.31
CA TRP A 112 -11.84 0.62 -13.88
C TRP A 112 -12.86 0.92 -12.79
N LEU A 113 -13.64 1.98 -12.96
CA LEU A 113 -14.60 2.47 -11.99
C LEU A 113 -15.98 2.65 -12.63
N PRO A 114 -16.73 1.53 -12.89
CA PRO A 114 -17.99 1.56 -13.59
C PRO A 114 -19.14 2.17 -12.80
N MET A 115 -19.07 2.17 -11.48
CA MET A 115 -20.08 2.75 -10.59
C MET A 115 -19.49 3.97 -9.88
N GLN A 116 -20.12 5.12 -10.05
CA GLN A 116 -19.68 6.41 -9.53
C GLN A 116 -20.88 7.20 -9.00
N GLU A 117 -20.82 7.73 -7.80
CA GLU A 117 -21.93 8.50 -7.24
C GLU A 117 -22.25 9.75 -8.05
N ASP A 118 -21.25 10.39 -8.65
CA ASP A 118 -21.41 11.52 -9.58
C ASP A 118 -22.25 11.17 -10.82
N LYS A 119 -22.36 9.88 -11.16
CA LYS A 119 -23.22 9.38 -12.26
C LYS A 119 -24.59 8.94 -11.80
N GLY A 120 -24.93 9.14 -10.52
CA GLY A 120 -26.22 8.80 -9.93
C GLY A 120 -26.31 7.40 -9.33
N ASP A 121 -25.18 6.70 -9.18
CA ASP A 121 -25.14 5.44 -8.45
C ASP A 121 -25.29 5.69 -6.94
N SER A 122 -25.81 4.71 -6.20
CA SER A 122 -25.98 4.82 -4.74
C SER A 122 -24.69 4.64 -3.94
N PHE A 123 -23.63 4.17 -4.59
CA PHE A 123 -22.27 3.96 -4.08
C PHE A 123 -21.32 3.88 -5.26
N PHE A 124 -20.03 4.01 -4.99
CA PHE A 124 -19.01 3.75 -6.03
C PHE A 124 -18.38 2.37 -5.85
N ALA A 125 -18.07 1.74 -6.98
CA ALA A 125 -17.37 0.47 -6.99
C ALA A 125 -16.51 0.31 -8.25
N GLY A 126 -15.35 -0.29 -8.08
CA GLY A 126 -14.40 -0.52 -9.16
C GLY A 126 -13.31 -1.50 -8.79
N ALA A 127 -12.35 -1.60 -9.70
CA ALA A 127 -11.16 -2.43 -9.50
C ALA A 127 -9.93 -1.73 -10.11
N ASN A 128 -8.78 -2.04 -9.55
CA ASN A 128 -7.48 -1.59 -10.01
C ASN A 128 -6.54 -2.79 -10.12
N LEU A 129 -5.84 -2.90 -11.24
CA LEU A 129 -4.79 -3.90 -11.47
C LEU A 129 -3.47 -3.18 -11.63
N GLU A 130 -2.45 -3.62 -10.89
CA GLU A 130 -1.08 -3.13 -10.99
C GLU A 130 -0.13 -4.26 -11.33
N LEU A 131 0.88 -3.94 -12.15
CA LEU A 131 2.01 -4.81 -12.45
C LEU A 131 3.29 -4.05 -12.12
N ALA A 132 4.08 -4.59 -11.21
CA ALA A 132 5.28 -3.96 -10.70
C ALA A 132 6.55 -4.69 -11.12
N ASN A 133 7.61 -3.91 -11.40
CA ASN A 133 8.99 -4.36 -11.49
C ASN A 133 9.78 -3.63 -10.39
N VAL A 134 10.18 -4.35 -9.35
CA VAL A 134 10.80 -3.81 -8.14
C VAL A 134 12.27 -4.23 -8.07
N GLN A 135 13.13 -3.35 -7.58
CA GLN A 135 14.55 -3.70 -7.37
C GLN A 135 14.70 -4.63 -6.17
N PRO A 136 15.65 -5.60 -6.21
CA PRO A 136 15.76 -6.65 -5.19
C PRO A 136 16.02 -6.16 -3.75
N GLN A 137 16.54 -4.95 -3.59
CA GLN A 137 16.75 -4.36 -2.26
C GLN A 137 15.46 -3.80 -1.63
N PHE A 138 14.34 -3.77 -2.37
CA PHE A 138 13.05 -3.24 -1.90
C PHE A 138 11.93 -4.28 -1.91
N ASP A 139 12.11 -5.40 -2.60
CA ASP A 139 11.20 -6.54 -2.57
C ASP A 139 11.93 -7.81 -3.01
N GLU A 140 11.69 -8.93 -2.33
CA GLU A 140 12.27 -10.23 -2.71
C GLU A 140 11.75 -10.71 -4.07
N SER A 141 10.49 -10.42 -4.40
CA SER A 141 9.90 -10.71 -5.71
C SER A 141 10.10 -9.55 -6.66
N ARG A 142 10.88 -9.75 -7.70
CA ARG A 142 11.15 -8.71 -8.69
C ARG A 142 9.90 -8.26 -9.45
N TYR A 143 9.00 -9.18 -9.76
CA TYR A 143 7.74 -8.90 -10.45
C TYR A 143 6.58 -9.25 -9.54
N ASN A 144 5.64 -8.33 -9.41
CA ASN A 144 4.46 -8.48 -8.56
C ASN A 144 3.22 -8.00 -9.31
N ALA A 145 2.06 -8.57 -8.96
CA ALA A 145 0.77 -8.05 -9.37
C ALA A 145 -0.07 -7.74 -8.13
N GLU A 146 -0.77 -6.61 -8.16
CA GLU A 146 -1.77 -6.24 -7.17
C GLU A 146 -3.14 -6.16 -7.85
N MET A 147 -4.15 -6.75 -7.23
CA MET A 147 -5.56 -6.55 -7.55
C MET A 147 -6.22 -5.88 -6.37
N ARG A 148 -6.66 -4.64 -6.56
CA ARG A 148 -7.36 -3.83 -5.56
C ARG A 148 -8.80 -3.63 -5.98
N PHE A 149 -9.74 -3.95 -5.10
CA PHE A 149 -11.14 -3.57 -5.28
C PHE A 149 -11.39 -2.23 -4.58
N ILE A 150 -12.25 -1.42 -5.18
CA ILE A 150 -12.60 -0.09 -4.69
C ILE A 150 -14.08 -0.12 -4.39
N ILE A 151 -14.48 0.13 -3.15
CA ILE A 151 -15.88 0.12 -2.72
C ILE A 151 -16.07 1.28 -1.75
N GLY A 152 -17.07 2.11 -1.97
CA GLY A 152 -17.32 3.20 -1.03
C GLY A 152 -18.60 3.96 -1.30
N LYS A 153 -18.79 5.00 -0.51
CA LYS A 153 -20.00 5.82 -0.52
C LYS A 153 -19.74 7.20 0.07
N HIS A 154 -20.39 8.20 -0.51
CA HIS A 154 -20.60 9.50 0.12
C HIS A 154 -21.91 9.50 0.92
N ILE A 155 -21.90 10.03 2.13
CA ILE A 155 -23.08 10.17 3.01
C ILE A 155 -23.03 11.57 3.59
N ASP A 156 -23.82 12.48 3.06
CA ASP A 156 -23.74 13.91 3.35
C ASP A 156 -22.29 14.42 3.15
N GLU A 157 -21.64 14.94 4.17
CA GLU A 157 -20.26 15.41 4.14
C GLU A 157 -19.22 14.28 4.38
N TRP A 158 -19.65 13.03 4.54
CA TRP A 158 -18.76 11.91 4.82
C TRP A 158 -18.43 11.12 3.56
N LEU A 159 -17.13 10.77 3.41
CA LEU A 159 -16.65 9.77 2.48
C LEU A 159 -16.16 8.54 3.26
N ILE A 160 -16.67 7.37 2.89
CA ILE A 160 -16.21 6.07 3.40
C ILE A 160 -15.74 5.26 2.19
N SER A 161 -14.49 4.86 2.19
CA SER A 161 -13.92 3.96 1.17
C SER A 161 -13.20 2.79 1.81
N PHE A 162 -13.37 1.61 1.20
CA PHE A 162 -12.73 0.36 1.59
C PHE A 162 -12.14 -0.34 0.37
N ASN A 163 -10.85 -0.63 0.41
CA ASN A 163 -10.12 -1.30 -0.66
C ASN A 163 -9.57 -2.65 -0.16
N PRO A 164 -10.24 -3.79 -0.41
CA PRO A 164 -9.62 -5.11 -0.30
C PRO A 164 -8.59 -5.32 -1.41
N ILE A 165 -7.43 -5.86 -1.04
CA ILE A 165 -6.25 -5.95 -1.92
C ILE A 165 -5.71 -7.38 -1.88
N ILE A 166 -5.36 -7.90 -3.05
CA ILE A 166 -4.70 -9.20 -3.23
C ILE A 166 -3.38 -8.95 -3.93
N ASP A 167 -2.28 -9.27 -3.24
CA ASP A 167 -0.91 -9.12 -3.74
C ASP A 167 -0.34 -10.48 -4.13
N MET A 168 0.24 -10.57 -5.33
CA MET A 168 0.76 -11.81 -5.90
C MET A 168 2.21 -11.63 -6.35
N PRO A 169 3.17 -12.35 -5.74
CA PRO A 169 4.53 -12.40 -6.29
C PRO A 169 4.54 -13.21 -7.59
N LEU A 170 5.20 -12.68 -8.63
CA LEU A 170 5.27 -13.30 -9.95
C LEU A 170 6.67 -13.79 -10.32
N SER A 171 7.67 -13.61 -9.45
CA SER A 171 9.05 -14.06 -9.67
C SER A 171 9.39 -15.34 -8.93
N GLN A 172 10.28 -16.17 -9.52
CA GLN A 172 10.88 -17.29 -8.81
C GLN A 172 11.81 -16.77 -7.67
N PRO A 173 11.84 -17.47 -6.51
CA PRO A 173 11.12 -18.71 -6.18
C PRO A 173 9.70 -18.49 -5.62
N TYR A 174 9.23 -17.24 -5.56
CA TYR A 174 8.02 -16.83 -4.80
C TYR A 174 6.71 -17.03 -5.57
N VAL A 175 6.74 -17.23 -6.89
CA VAL A 175 5.56 -17.35 -7.77
C VAL A 175 4.57 -18.45 -7.38
N HIS A 176 4.99 -19.42 -6.57
CA HIS A 176 4.12 -20.51 -6.07
C HIS A 176 3.61 -20.27 -4.66
N GLN A 177 3.92 -19.15 -4.05
CA GLN A 177 3.37 -18.78 -2.74
C GLN A 177 1.90 -18.39 -2.89
N ALA A 178 1.14 -18.60 -1.81
CA ALA A 178 -0.23 -18.10 -1.75
C ALA A 178 -0.23 -16.56 -1.79
N PRO A 179 -1.22 -15.94 -2.44
CA PRO A 179 -1.36 -14.50 -2.44
C PRO A 179 -1.44 -13.91 -1.03
N TYR A 180 -1.02 -12.67 -0.87
CA TYR A 180 -1.19 -11.89 0.35
C TYR A 180 -2.51 -11.14 0.29
N PHE A 181 -3.15 -10.98 1.44
CA PHE A 181 -4.35 -10.17 1.58
C PHE A 181 -4.04 -8.92 2.39
N SER A 182 -4.35 -7.77 1.82
CA SER A 182 -4.21 -6.46 2.43
C SER A 182 -5.53 -5.71 2.35
N SER A 183 -5.68 -4.66 3.14
CA SER A 183 -6.81 -3.76 3.01
C SER A 183 -6.41 -2.32 3.34
N ALA A 184 -7.07 -1.36 2.69
CA ALA A 184 -6.98 0.04 3.00
C ALA A 184 -8.37 0.62 3.18
N THR A 185 -8.55 1.47 4.21
CA THR A 185 -9.84 2.06 4.58
C THR A 185 -9.67 3.54 4.82
N ARG A 186 -10.59 4.36 4.31
CA ARG A 186 -10.69 5.80 4.57
C ARG A 186 -12.06 6.13 5.14
N ILE A 187 -12.09 6.96 6.19
CA ILE A 187 -13.28 7.64 6.67
C ILE A 187 -12.88 9.10 6.83
N SER A 188 -13.51 9.98 6.06
CA SER A 188 -13.22 11.41 6.11
C SER A 188 -14.51 12.22 6.06
N ARG A 189 -14.44 13.45 6.56
CA ARG A 189 -15.55 14.39 6.55
C ARG A 189 -15.11 15.74 6.03
N GLU A 190 -15.87 16.30 5.13
CA GLU A 190 -15.73 17.70 4.71
C GLU A 190 -16.03 18.64 5.88
N VAL A 191 -15.09 19.52 6.20
CA VAL A 191 -15.24 20.57 7.22
C VAL A 191 -15.38 21.96 6.60
N THR A 192 -14.90 22.11 5.37
CA THR A 192 -15.18 23.24 4.46
C THR A 192 -15.25 22.70 3.03
N PRO A 193 -15.75 23.47 2.04
CA PRO A 193 -15.79 23.03 0.63
C PRO A 193 -14.43 22.62 0.03
N GLN A 194 -13.31 22.99 0.64
CA GLN A 194 -11.96 22.65 0.15
C GLN A 194 -11.17 21.80 1.13
N LEU A 195 -11.71 21.51 2.33
CA LEU A 195 -10.95 20.80 3.36
C LEU A 195 -11.76 19.68 3.97
N ALA A 196 -11.26 18.46 3.88
CA ALA A 196 -11.74 17.32 4.65
C ALA A 196 -10.68 16.84 5.66
N LEU A 197 -11.14 16.35 6.79
CA LEU A 197 -10.32 15.67 7.80
C LEU A 197 -10.78 14.23 7.94
N GLY A 198 -9.86 13.32 8.23
CA GLY A 198 -10.22 11.92 8.32
C GLY A 198 -9.16 11.03 8.94
N VAL A 199 -9.46 9.75 8.85
CA VAL A 199 -8.55 8.68 9.24
C VAL A 199 -8.41 7.69 8.09
N GLU A 200 -7.21 7.14 7.97
CA GLU A 200 -7.00 5.97 7.11
C GLU A 200 -6.39 4.85 7.93
N TYR A 201 -6.69 3.62 7.53
CA TYR A 201 -6.15 2.43 8.15
C TYR A 201 -5.75 1.42 7.09
N TYR A 202 -4.52 0.94 7.22
CA TYR A 202 -3.91 -0.04 6.33
C TYR A 202 -3.55 -1.29 7.13
N SER A 203 -3.87 -2.44 6.56
CA SER A 203 -3.59 -3.73 7.18
C SER A 203 -3.09 -4.70 6.13
N ASN A 204 -1.93 -5.32 6.37
CA ASN A 204 -1.49 -6.49 5.61
C ASN A 204 -1.63 -7.72 6.49
N LEU A 205 -2.55 -8.62 6.13
CA LEU A 205 -2.96 -9.77 6.94
C LEU A 205 -2.19 -11.06 6.59
N ASN A 206 -1.07 -10.96 5.88
CA ASN A 206 -0.25 -12.08 5.40
C ASN A 206 -0.89 -12.90 4.26
N GLN A 207 -0.35 -14.08 4.01
CA GLN A 207 -0.86 -14.98 2.99
C GLN A 207 -2.25 -15.50 3.34
N ILE A 208 -3.13 -15.60 2.34
CA ILE A 208 -4.55 -15.99 2.50
C ILE A 208 -4.76 -17.40 3.08
N ASN A 209 -3.74 -18.26 3.02
CA ASN A 209 -3.76 -19.62 3.55
C ASN A 209 -3.13 -19.76 4.95
N GLN A 210 -2.74 -18.63 5.58
CA GLN A 210 -2.13 -18.62 6.91
C GLN A 210 -3.09 -18.02 7.95
N PRO A 211 -3.02 -18.45 9.22
CA PRO A 211 -3.80 -17.82 10.28
C PRO A 211 -3.33 -16.39 10.52
N ILE A 212 -4.29 -15.49 10.75
CA ILE A 212 -4.02 -14.10 11.04
C ILE A 212 -3.41 -13.98 12.44
N ASN A 213 -2.22 -13.37 12.52
CA ASN A 213 -1.60 -12.98 13.77
C ASN A 213 -1.37 -11.47 13.78
N TYR A 214 -2.29 -10.72 14.35
CA TYR A 214 -2.28 -9.26 14.35
C TYR A 214 -1.01 -8.61 14.93
N GLN A 215 -0.26 -9.30 15.79
CA GLN A 215 1.01 -8.79 16.31
C GLN A 215 2.14 -8.82 15.28
N ASN A 216 2.05 -9.73 14.32
CA ASN A 216 3.05 -9.98 13.28
C ASN A 216 2.58 -9.52 11.89
N THR A 217 1.40 -8.92 11.78
CA THR A 217 0.88 -8.32 10.55
C THR A 217 1.11 -6.82 10.57
N GLN A 218 1.23 -6.19 9.41
CA GLN A 218 1.36 -4.74 9.34
C GLN A 218 0.01 -4.08 9.65
N GLN A 219 0.03 -3.10 10.54
CA GLN A 219 -1.16 -2.37 10.99
C GLN A 219 -0.79 -0.89 11.13
N LEU A 220 -1.23 -0.05 10.22
CA LEU A 220 -0.84 1.36 10.14
C LEU A 220 -2.06 2.26 10.03
N GLY A 221 -2.23 3.17 10.99
CA GLY A 221 -3.33 4.14 10.98
C GLY A 221 -2.80 5.57 10.82
N PHE A 222 -3.51 6.40 10.08
CA PHE A 222 -3.19 7.80 9.83
C PHE A 222 -4.29 8.74 10.32
N LEU A 223 -3.87 9.89 10.83
CA LEU A 223 -4.70 11.09 10.86
C LEU A 223 -4.42 11.88 9.58
N MET A 224 -5.49 12.24 8.87
CA MET A 224 -5.40 12.76 7.50
C MET A 224 -6.05 14.12 7.36
N MET A 225 -5.47 14.91 6.47
CA MET A 225 -6.03 16.14 5.92
C MET A 225 -6.04 16.02 4.39
N TYR A 226 -7.16 16.36 3.77
CA TYR A 226 -7.36 16.39 2.33
C TYR A 226 -7.74 17.81 1.94
N TYR A 227 -6.97 18.42 1.04
CA TYR A 227 -7.22 19.77 0.56
C TYR A 227 -7.46 19.76 -0.94
N ASP A 228 -8.67 20.11 -1.34
CA ASP A 228 -9.06 20.27 -2.74
C ASP A 228 -8.87 21.74 -3.18
N GLY A 229 -7.66 22.06 -3.63
CA GLY A 229 -7.27 23.36 -4.13
C GLY A 229 -7.13 23.40 -5.65
N LYS A 230 -7.16 24.59 -6.21
CA LYS A 230 -6.87 24.80 -7.64
C LYS A 230 -5.65 25.69 -7.77
N PRO A 231 -4.66 25.32 -8.61
CA PRO A 231 -4.61 24.18 -9.52
C PRO A 231 -4.09 22.88 -8.90
N ILE A 232 -3.73 22.87 -7.61
CA ILE A 232 -3.10 21.73 -6.94
C ILE A 232 -3.96 21.37 -5.74
N SER A 233 -4.36 20.09 -5.65
CA SER A 233 -4.88 19.49 -4.44
C SER A 233 -3.78 18.67 -3.74
N PHE A 234 -3.95 18.41 -2.44
CA PHE A 234 -3.02 17.57 -1.71
C PHE A 234 -3.67 16.84 -0.54
N GLN A 235 -3.10 15.71 -0.21
CA GLN A 235 -3.41 14.93 0.98
C GLN A 235 -2.16 14.87 1.84
N ALA A 236 -2.31 15.02 3.17
CA ALA A 236 -1.19 14.92 4.11
C ALA A 236 -1.64 14.17 5.36
N GLY A 237 -0.74 13.34 5.90
CA GLY A 237 -1.07 12.55 7.08
C GLY A 237 0.12 12.16 7.94
N VAL A 238 -0.18 11.93 9.21
CA VAL A 238 0.74 11.39 10.21
C VAL A 238 0.24 10.02 10.62
N GLY A 239 1.05 8.99 10.40
CA GLY A 239 0.72 7.59 10.63
C GLY A 239 1.47 6.98 11.78
N LYS A 240 0.80 6.08 12.50
CA LYS A 240 1.34 5.28 13.60
C LYS A 240 1.10 3.79 13.34
N GLY A 241 2.17 2.99 13.49
CA GLY A 241 2.07 1.54 13.52
C GLY A 241 1.53 0.99 14.84
N PHE A 242 0.74 -0.08 14.76
CA PHE A 242 0.10 -0.73 15.91
C PHE A 242 0.59 -2.16 16.16
N SER A 243 1.56 -2.64 15.39
CA SER A 243 2.15 -3.97 15.53
C SER A 243 3.67 -3.90 15.53
N ASN A 244 4.32 -5.01 15.91
CA ASN A 244 5.79 -5.12 15.88
C ASN A 244 6.36 -5.17 14.45
N SER A 245 5.52 -5.48 13.46
CA SER A 245 5.87 -5.59 12.04
C SER A 245 5.53 -4.32 11.25
N THR A 246 5.28 -3.19 11.93
CA THR A 246 4.88 -1.93 11.31
C THR A 246 5.79 -0.81 11.74
N ASP A 247 6.14 0.06 10.80
CA ASP A 247 6.88 1.30 11.07
C ASP A 247 6.14 2.13 12.12
N SER A 248 6.83 2.59 13.15
CA SER A 248 6.20 3.24 14.30
C SER A 248 5.75 4.68 14.03
N LEU A 249 6.36 5.35 13.05
CA LEU A 249 5.97 6.70 12.60
C LEU A 249 6.21 6.82 11.10
N THR A 250 5.15 7.14 10.36
CA THR A 250 5.18 7.41 8.92
C THR A 250 4.48 8.74 8.65
N LEU A 251 5.07 9.54 7.78
CA LEU A 251 4.46 10.75 7.23
C LEU A 251 4.18 10.51 5.76
N LYS A 252 3.00 10.87 5.29
CA LYS A 252 2.66 10.80 3.88
C LYS A 252 2.14 12.13 3.36
N THR A 253 2.43 12.39 2.08
CA THR A 253 1.85 13.51 1.34
C THR A 253 1.66 13.08 -0.12
N ILE A 254 0.52 13.41 -0.71
CA ILE A 254 0.22 13.22 -2.12
C ILE A 254 -0.18 14.58 -2.68
N PHE A 255 0.49 15.06 -3.70
CA PHE A 255 0.12 16.25 -4.47
C PHE A 255 -0.51 15.81 -5.78
N SER A 256 -1.72 16.27 -6.10
CA SER A 256 -2.40 15.97 -7.35
C SER A 256 -2.45 17.21 -8.22
N ILE A 257 -1.98 17.08 -9.45
CA ILE A 257 -1.78 18.16 -10.42
C ILE A 257 -2.43 17.76 -11.74
N PRO A 258 -3.49 18.43 -12.20
CA PRO A 258 -4.03 18.21 -13.54
C PRO A 258 -2.98 18.62 -14.59
N LEU A 259 -2.77 17.75 -15.58
CA LEU A 259 -1.89 18.05 -16.71
C LEU A 259 -2.71 18.56 -17.90
N PRO A 260 -2.11 19.35 -18.81
CA PRO A 260 -2.78 19.89 -19.99
C PRO A 260 -3.39 18.85 -20.90
#